data_b27f246c8f31abcca01f8f81cddbd31d
#
_entry.id   b27f246c8f31abcca01f8f81cddbd31d
#
_cell.length_a   1.000
_cell.length_b   1.000
_cell.length_c   1.000
_cell.angle_alpha   90.00
_cell.angle_beta   90.00
_cell.angle_gamma   90.00
#
_symmetry.space_group_name_H-M   'P 1'
#
loop_
_entity.id
_entity.type
_entity.pdbx_description
1 polymer ?
#
loop_
_entity_poly.entity_id
_entity_poly.type
_entity_poly.pdbx_seq_one_letter_code
_entity_poly.pdbx_strand_id
1 'polypeptide(L)'
;MHCRTPRVLPESSHLPLILILQYFCFFTKTFAVNQTISQDIENLDSNTYPQIKEMIQNLKNEHPNWNFKILYTDLDWNEVIENEYVGHGSSPRNLVPTSNSYAGEWICPICGNATYDSGKWHCASQSALKYMMDPRNSLNSSDVFQFLELTYTDYKIETIQAMLKKYDFWNNESYINAIIEASKKYNVNVYYVIARILQEQGNGTSPLVKGEGYNDQYVGVYNVFNIGASGSGKDNVILNGLARAEQEGWTSIELSIDGGVEFISKGYINRGQNTMYLQKFDVDNSEAGLYWHQYQQNVSAAKTESLSVLNTYKSSQYHY
;
A
#
# COMPACT_ATOMS: atom_id res chain seq x y z
N MET A 1 18.35 -20.52 -2.53
CA MET A 1 18.26 -19.05 -2.58
C MET A 1 19.03 -18.51 -1.39
N HIS A 2 20.14 -17.80 -1.61
CA HIS A 2 20.95 -17.26 -0.52
C HIS A 2 20.26 -15.96 -0.04
N CYS A 3 19.74 -15.99 1.17
CA CYS A 3 19.26 -14.80 1.85
C CYS A 3 20.47 -13.88 2.10
N ARG A 4 20.57 -12.77 1.37
CA ARG A 4 21.58 -11.75 1.66
C ARG A 4 21.19 -11.07 2.97
N THR A 5 22.07 -11.14 3.96
CA THR A 5 21.98 -10.31 5.17
C THR A 5 21.88 -8.84 4.75
N PRO A 6 20.90 -8.08 5.26
CA PRO A 6 20.79 -6.66 4.94
C PRO A 6 22.07 -5.94 5.42
N ARG A 7 22.76 -5.28 4.51
CA ARG A 7 23.81 -4.33 4.89
C ARG A 7 23.13 -3.08 5.43
N VAL A 8 23.17 -2.91 6.73
CA VAL A 8 22.85 -1.63 7.38
C VAL A 8 23.90 -0.63 6.91
N LEU A 9 23.46 0.41 6.20
CA LEU A 9 24.34 1.50 5.80
C LEU A 9 24.76 2.32 7.04
N PRO A 10 25.96 2.92 7.08
CA PRO A 10 26.43 3.64 8.26
C PRO A 10 25.48 4.76 8.65
N GLU A 11 25.20 4.87 9.93
CA GLU A 11 24.34 5.89 10.51
C GLU A 11 24.94 7.29 10.31
N SER A 12 24.23 8.14 9.59
CA SER A 12 24.40 9.58 9.70
C SER A 12 23.36 10.12 10.68
N SER A 13 23.83 10.62 11.79
CA SER A 13 23.05 10.81 13.01
C SER A 13 22.03 11.97 13.00
N HIS A 14 21.73 12.65 11.91
CA HIS A 14 20.77 13.79 11.85
C HIS A 14 20.25 14.01 10.42
N LEU A 15 19.66 13.01 9.79
CA LEU A 15 19.04 13.21 8.47
C LEU A 15 17.51 13.30 8.61
N PRO A 16 16.86 14.34 8.05
CA PRO A 16 15.42 14.35 7.94
C PRO A 16 14.93 13.20 7.03
N LEU A 17 13.78 12.63 7.37
CA LEU A 17 13.16 11.58 6.57
C LEU A 17 12.69 12.16 5.22
N ILE A 18 13.17 11.59 4.13
CA ILE A 18 12.67 11.88 2.78
C ILE A 18 11.81 10.73 2.29
N LEU A 19 10.62 11.06 1.82
CA LEU A 19 9.72 10.15 1.15
C LEU A 19 9.70 10.43 -0.34
N ILE A 20 9.70 9.37 -1.14
CA ILE A 20 9.67 9.45 -2.59
C ILE A 20 8.31 8.97 -3.04
N LEU A 21 7.57 9.84 -3.70
CA LEU A 21 6.28 9.53 -4.29
C LEU A 21 6.48 9.20 -5.77
N GLN A 22 5.94 8.09 -6.22
CA GLN A 22 6.02 7.66 -7.62
C GLN A 22 4.70 7.90 -8.33
N TYR A 23 4.77 8.59 -9.47
CA TYR A 23 3.67 8.78 -10.38
C TYR A 23 3.81 7.93 -11.63
N PHE A 24 2.74 7.26 -12.04
CA PHE A 24 2.60 6.75 -13.38
C PHE A 24 1.88 7.78 -14.25
N CYS A 25 2.63 8.50 -15.07
CA CYS A 25 2.04 9.41 -16.05
C CYS A 25 1.90 8.68 -17.39
N PHE A 26 0.67 8.38 -17.80
CA PHE A 26 0.38 7.94 -19.16
C PHE A 26 0.25 9.20 -20.03
N PHE A 27 1.12 9.33 -21.02
CA PHE A 27 1.32 10.51 -21.83
C PHE A 27 0.05 11.14 -22.35
N THR A 28 -0.22 12.36 -21.92
CA THR A 28 -0.58 13.46 -22.79
C THR A 28 0.55 14.48 -22.72
N LYS A 29 1.02 14.94 -23.87
CA LYS A 29 2.11 15.91 -23.97
C LYS A 29 1.81 17.17 -23.14
N THR A 30 2.35 17.27 -21.96
CA THR A 30 2.47 18.55 -21.25
C THR A 30 3.89 18.66 -20.70
N PHE A 31 4.70 19.42 -21.38
CA PHE A 31 6.10 19.72 -21.06
C PHE A 31 6.31 20.38 -19.66
N ALA A 32 5.23 20.81 -18.99
CA ALA A 32 5.31 21.50 -17.71
C ALA A 32 5.52 20.55 -16.50
N VAL A 33 4.99 19.33 -16.54
CA VAL A 33 5.06 18.38 -15.40
C VAL A 33 6.49 17.81 -15.24
N ASN A 34 7.18 17.59 -16.34
CA ASN A 34 8.56 17.06 -16.32
C ASN A 34 9.58 18.04 -15.70
N GLN A 35 9.37 19.35 -15.81
CA GLN A 35 10.32 20.32 -15.25
C GLN A 35 10.23 20.41 -13.72
N THR A 36 9.05 20.38 -13.13
CA THR A 36 8.86 20.47 -11.68
C THR A 36 9.42 19.23 -10.95
N ILE A 37 9.24 18.05 -11.50
CA ILE A 37 9.72 16.78 -10.91
C ILE A 37 11.24 16.65 -11.09
N SER A 38 11.78 17.04 -12.24
CA SER A 38 13.22 17.10 -12.49
C SER A 38 13.93 18.10 -11.59
N GLN A 39 13.29 19.24 -11.29
CA GLN A 39 13.82 20.24 -10.35
C GLN A 39 13.94 19.70 -8.93
N ASP A 40 12.96 18.96 -8.42
CA ASP A 40 13.01 18.38 -7.08
C ASP A 40 14.17 17.40 -6.94
N ILE A 41 14.40 16.55 -7.96
CA ILE A 41 15.51 15.59 -7.95
C ILE A 41 16.86 16.30 -8.15
N GLU A 42 16.94 17.29 -9.02
CA GLU A 42 18.17 18.05 -9.26
C GLU A 42 18.60 18.86 -8.04
N ASN A 43 17.62 19.40 -7.32
CA ASN A 43 17.84 20.19 -6.11
C ASN A 43 18.04 19.32 -4.86
N LEU A 44 17.90 18.00 -4.95
CA LEU A 44 18.18 17.13 -3.83
C LEU A 44 19.63 17.27 -3.38
N ASP A 45 19.82 17.64 -2.11
CA ASP A 45 21.17 17.83 -1.55
C ASP A 45 21.95 16.51 -1.59
N SER A 46 22.94 16.46 -2.47
CA SER A 46 23.78 15.28 -2.66
C SER A 46 24.70 14.98 -1.46
N ASN A 47 24.92 15.94 -0.57
CA ASN A 47 25.70 15.70 0.65
C ASN A 47 24.84 15.01 1.71
N THR A 48 23.58 15.42 1.81
CA THR A 48 22.60 14.83 2.75
C THR A 48 22.05 13.51 2.21
N TYR A 49 21.81 13.40 0.88
CA TYR A 49 21.14 12.24 0.28
C TYR A 49 21.87 11.70 -0.97
N PRO A 50 23.17 11.39 -0.88
CA PRO A 50 23.99 11.09 -2.08
C PRO A 50 23.48 9.89 -2.86
N GLN A 51 23.00 8.87 -2.18
CA GLN A 51 22.55 7.63 -2.81
C GLN A 51 21.14 7.73 -3.40
N ILE A 52 20.25 8.50 -2.78
CA ILE A 52 18.86 8.60 -3.22
C ILE A 52 18.78 9.20 -4.63
N LYS A 53 19.54 10.26 -4.89
CA LYS A 53 19.58 10.89 -6.22
C LYS A 53 20.01 9.92 -7.31
N GLU A 54 21.07 9.17 -7.07
CA GLU A 54 21.57 8.16 -8.00
C GLU A 54 20.56 7.03 -8.22
N MET A 55 19.95 6.53 -7.16
CA MET A 55 18.96 5.45 -7.23
C MET A 55 17.72 5.87 -8.03
N ILE A 56 17.22 7.09 -7.83
CA ILE A 56 16.10 7.63 -8.62
C ILE A 56 16.52 7.78 -10.09
N GLN A 57 17.74 8.27 -10.36
CA GLN A 57 18.23 8.41 -11.73
C GLN A 57 18.32 7.06 -12.44
N ASN A 58 18.78 6.02 -11.74
CA ASN A 58 18.81 4.64 -12.28
C ASN A 58 17.40 4.13 -12.59
N LEU A 59 16.44 4.34 -11.68
CA LEU A 59 15.04 3.97 -11.93
C LEU A 59 14.42 4.74 -13.12
N LYS A 60 14.74 6.02 -13.28
CA LYS A 60 14.30 6.80 -14.47
C LYS A 60 14.93 6.30 -15.76
N ASN A 61 16.18 5.84 -15.73
CA ASN A 61 16.83 5.25 -16.91
C ASN A 61 16.21 3.89 -17.29
N GLU A 62 15.88 3.06 -16.30
CA GLU A 62 15.20 1.78 -16.49
C GLU A 62 13.73 1.95 -16.93
N HIS A 63 13.08 2.99 -16.41
CA HIS A 63 11.66 3.29 -16.60
C HIS A 63 11.46 4.77 -16.97
N PRO A 64 11.71 5.16 -18.22
CA PRO A 64 11.69 6.57 -18.64
C PRO A 64 10.34 7.29 -18.47
N ASN A 65 9.26 6.52 -18.37
CA ASN A 65 7.92 7.04 -18.17
C ASN A 65 7.54 7.26 -16.69
N TRP A 66 8.43 6.86 -15.76
CA TRP A 66 8.18 7.07 -14.34
C TRP A 66 8.56 8.48 -13.92
N ASN A 67 7.68 9.10 -13.17
CA ASN A 67 7.90 10.41 -12.58
C ASN A 67 8.03 10.26 -11.06
N PHE A 68 8.98 10.97 -10.48
CA PHE A 68 9.25 10.95 -9.05
C PHE A 68 8.99 12.32 -8.44
N LYS A 69 8.41 12.33 -7.25
CA LYS A 69 8.18 13.46 -6.40
C LYS A 69 8.84 13.21 -5.06
N ILE A 70 9.47 14.19 -4.47
CA ILE A 70 10.10 14.05 -3.17
C ILE A 70 9.21 14.75 -2.14
N LEU A 71 8.84 14.01 -1.10
CA LEU A 71 8.16 14.55 0.06
C LEU A 71 9.19 14.75 1.18
N TYR A 72 9.43 16.00 1.55
CA TYR A 72 10.22 16.36 2.71
C TYR A 72 9.30 16.38 3.93
N THR A 73 9.57 15.55 4.92
CA THR A 73 8.71 15.43 6.12
C THR A 73 9.16 16.35 7.25
N ASP A 74 10.40 16.86 7.19
CA ASP A 74 11.06 17.63 8.24
C ASP A 74 11.14 16.92 9.61
N LEU A 75 10.97 15.59 9.62
CA LEU A 75 11.04 14.77 10.82
C LEU A 75 12.48 14.28 11.07
N ASP A 76 12.90 14.26 12.33
CA ASP A 76 14.15 13.64 12.73
C ASP A 76 14.05 12.11 12.64
N TRP A 77 15.03 11.48 11.99
CA TRP A 77 15.04 10.04 11.75
C TRP A 77 15.01 9.20 13.03
N ASN A 78 15.79 9.61 14.06
CA ASN A 78 15.85 8.85 15.30
C ASN A 78 14.54 8.98 16.07
N GLU A 79 13.94 10.17 16.10
CA GLU A 79 12.62 10.39 16.69
C GLU A 79 11.54 9.53 16.00
N VAL A 80 11.55 9.46 14.67
CA VAL A 80 10.65 8.59 13.92
C VAL A 80 10.81 7.13 14.33
N ILE A 81 12.05 6.63 14.36
CA ILE A 81 12.32 5.23 14.75
C ILE A 81 11.89 4.96 16.20
N GLU A 82 12.12 5.89 17.11
CA GLU A 82 11.69 5.75 18.51
C GLU A 82 10.17 5.70 18.63
N ASN A 83 9.44 6.55 17.90
CA ASN A 83 7.98 6.56 17.88
C ASN A 83 7.37 5.32 17.20
N GLU A 84 8.05 4.73 16.23
CA GLU A 84 7.64 3.47 15.62
C GLU A 84 7.99 2.25 16.51
N TYR A 85 9.00 2.37 17.36
CA TYR A 85 9.50 1.30 18.25
C TYR A 85 8.86 1.37 19.63
N VAL A 86 7.51 1.34 19.70
CA VAL A 86 6.77 1.45 20.96
C VAL A 86 5.85 0.24 21.19
N GLY A 87 5.33 0.12 22.41
CA GLY A 87 4.32 -0.89 22.78
C GLY A 87 4.91 -2.26 23.12
N HIS A 88 6.19 -2.33 23.47
CA HIS A 88 6.81 -3.59 23.88
C HIS A 88 6.05 -4.29 25.01
N GLY A 89 6.01 -5.62 24.94
CA GLY A 89 5.42 -6.50 25.94
C GLY A 89 3.92 -6.69 25.82
N SER A 90 3.13 -5.67 25.58
CA SER A 90 1.65 -5.79 25.56
C SER A 90 1.03 -5.58 24.18
N SER A 91 1.43 -4.55 23.49
CA SER A 91 0.85 -4.17 22.19
C SER A 91 1.90 -3.50 21.28
N PRO A 92 2.83 -4.27 20.70
CA PRO A 92 3.83 -3.73 19.80
C PRO A 92 3.16 -3.06 18.60
N ARG A 93 3.61 -1.87 18.25
CA ARG A 93 3.13 -1.17 17.06
C ARG A 93 3.54 -1.85 15.77
N ASN A 94 4.74 -2.44 15.78
CA ASN A 94 5.31 -3.10 14.62
C ASN A 94 5.69 -4.54 14.93
N LEU A 95 5.29 -5.44 14.04
CA LEU A 95 5.46 -6.88 14.14
C LEU A 95 6.22 -7.42 12.92
N VAL A 96 6.98 -8.49 13.13
CA VAL A 96 7.55 -9.33 12.06
C VAL A 96 6.97 -10.74 12.14
N PRO A 97 6.80 -11.45 11.00
CA PRO A 97 6.33 -12.84 11.02
C PRO A 97 7.30 -13.75 11.76
N THR A 98 6.77 -14.81 12.43
CA THR A 98 7.60 -15.84 13.07
C THR A 98 8.30 -16.78 12.07
N SER A 99 8.17 -16.54 10.77
CA SER A 99 8.86 -17.31 9.73
C SER A 99 10.38 -17.11 9.80
N ASN A 100 11.13 -18.12 9.37
CA ASN A 100 12.60 -18.11 9.40
C ASN A 100 13.27 -16.95 8.64
N SER A 101 12.55 -16.25 7.78
CA SER A 101 13.05 -15.09 7.04
C SER A 101 13.29 -13.87 7.93
N TYR A 102 12.74 -13.85 9.14
CA TYR A 102 12.76 -12.72 10.07
C TYR A 102 13.31 -13.12 11.43
N ALA A 103 14.30 -14.02 11.46
CA ALA A 103 14.95 -14.44 12.72
C ALA A 103 16.06 -13.48 13.13
N GLY A 104 16.52 -13.60 14.38
CA GLY A 104 17.69 -12.89 14.90
C GLY A 104 17.48 -11.39 15.03
N GLU A 105 18.23 -10.58 14.29
CA GLU A 105 18.24 -9.11 14.39
C GLU A 105 16.91 -8.42 14.07
N TRP A 106 15.98 -9.13 13.42
CA TRP A 106 14.65 -8.63 13.11
C TRP A 106 13.69 -8.64 14.30
N ILE A 107 14.01 -9.45 15.32
CA ILE A 107 13.18 -9.61 16.51
C ILE A 107 13.62 -8.63 17.59
N CYS A 108 12.66 -7.99 18.25
CA CYS A 108 12.90 -7.05 19.34
C CYS A 108 13.66 -7.73 20.50
N PRO A 109 14.86 -7.24 20.88
CA PRO A 109 15.64 -7.83 21.97
C PRO A 109 14.97 -7.65 23.35
N ILE A 110 14.08 -6.67 23.51
CA ILE A 110 13.35 -6.42 24.77
C ILE A 110 12.23 -7.46 24.94
N CYS A 111 11.47 -7.74 23.89
CA CYS A 111 10.38 -8.73 23.91
C CYS A 111 10.88 -10.17 23.78
N GLY A 112 12.11 -10.36 23.28
CA GLY A 112 12.68 -11.67 23.04
C GLY A 112 11.80 -12.51 22.11
N ASN A 113 11.59 -13.77 22.49
CA ASN A 113 10.78 -14.70 21.70
C ASN A 113 9.27 -14.63 22.01
N ALA A 114 8.79 -13.58 22.69
CA ALA A 114 7.34 -13.39 22.87
C ALA A 114 6.63 -13.34 21.50
N THR A 115 5.49 -14.00 21.43
CA THR A 115 4.67 -14.07 20.20
C THR A 115 3.32 -13.41 20.39
N TYR A 116 2.78 -12.90 19.29
CA TYR A 116 1.49 -12.23 19.19
C TYR A 116 0.61 -12.94 18.16
N ASP A 117 -0.68 -12.65 18.14
CA ASP A 117 -1.66 -13.21 17.21
C ASP A 117 -1.55 -14.74 17.05
N SER A 118 -1.77 -15.44 18.15
CA SER A 118 -1.74 -16.91 18.19
C SER A 118 -0.40 -17.50 17.72
N GLY A 119 0.71 -16.83 18.01
CA GLY A 119 2.05 -17.32 17.73
C GLY A 119 2.58 -17.01 16.32
N LYS A 120 1.88 -16.18 15.56
CA LYS A 120 2.26 -15.86 14.16
C LYS A 120 3.27 -14.74 14.02
N TRP A 121 3.43 -13.91 15.04
CA TRP A 121 4.19 -12.68 14.98
C TRP A 121 5.14 -12.51 16.19
N HIS A 122 6.27 -11.87 15.96
CA HIS A 122 7.15 -11.33 16.98
C HIS A 122 7.14 -9.80 16.93
N CYS A 123 7.48 -9.15 18.03
CA CYS A 123 7.76 -7.71 18.04
C CYS A 123 8.95 -7.40 17.12
N ALA A 124 8.82 -6.41 16.25
CA ALA A 124 9.89 -5.97 15.37
C ALA A 124 11.00 -5.25 16.15
N SER A 125 12.26 -5.46 15.77
CA SER A 125 13.40 -4.72 16.31
C SER A 125 13.53 -3.33 15.70
N GLN A 126 14.36 -2.47 16.31
CA GLN A 126 14.73 -1.20 15.67
C GLN A 126 15.47 -1.41 14.33
N SER A 127 16.26 -2.48 14.20
CA SER A 127 16.94 -2.81 12.95
C SER A 127 15.93 -3.14 11.83
N ALA A 128 14.86 -3.87 12.16
CA ALA A 128 13.78 -4.14 11.24
C ALA A 128 13.05 -2.86 10.79
N LEU A 129 12.75 -1.98 11.75
CA LEU A 129 12.14 -0.68 11.46
C LEU A 129 13.03 0.18 10.56
N LYS A 130 14.28 0.39 10.94
CA LYS A 130 15.26 1.16 10.17
C LYS A 130 15.38 0.62 8.73
N TYR A 131 15.41 -0.70 8.56
CA TYR A 131 15.49 -1.31 7.23
C TYR A 131 14.23 -1.07 6.39
N MET A 132 13.06 -1.27 6.97
CA MET A 132 11.78 -1.17 6.24
C MET A 132 11.38 0.28 5.95
N MET A 133 11.78 1.21 6.80
CA MET A 133 11.48 2.62 6.65
C MET A 133 12.49 3.39 5.79
N ASP A 134 13.73 2.91 5.68
CA ASP A 134 14.74 3.58 4.84
C ASP A 134 14.40 3.42 3.35
N PRO A 135 14.07 4.51 2.63
CA PRO A 135 13.68 4.44 1.22
C PRO A 135 14.75 3.79 0.34
N ARG A 136 16.03 3.91 0.71
CA ARG A 136 17.16 3.33 -0.05
C ARG A 136 17.05 1.82 -0.20
N ASN A 137 16.44 1.14 0.77
CA ASN A 137 16.21 -0.31 0.71
C ASN A 137 15.07 -0.72 -0.24
N SER A 138 14.37 0.26 -0.80
CA SER A 138 13.17 0.04 -1.61
C SER A 138 13.16 0.80 -2.94
N LEU A 139 14.20 1.56 -3.24
CA LEU A 139 14.36 2.25 -4.53
C LEU A 139 14.94 1.29 -5.58
N ASN A 140 14.15 0.30 -5.94
CA ASN A 140 14.39 -0.65 -7.02
C ASN A 140 13.08 -0.90 -7.78
N SER A 141 13.15 -1.49 -8.97
CA SER A 141 12.01 -1.66 -9.90
C SER A 141 10.83 -2.48 -9.36
N SER A 142 10.94 -3.07 -8.17
CA SER A 142 9.85 -3.82 -7.53
C SER A 142 9.33 -3.13 -6.27
N ASP A 143 10.22 -2.82 -5.33
CA ASP A 143 9.81 -2.35 -4.01
C ASP A 143 9.42 -0.88 -3.99
N VAL A 144 9.82 -0.11 -5.01
CA VAL A 144 9.45 1.30 -5.19
C VAL A 144 7.94 1.52 -5.27
N PHE A 145 7.18 0.49 -5.62
CA PHE A 145 5.72 0.56 -5.70
C PHE A 145 5.04 0.84 -4.36
N GLN A 146 5.70 0.65 -3.22
CA GLN A 146 5.15 1.11 -1.94
C GLN A 146 5.02 2.64 -1.84
N PHE A 147 5.75 3.39 -2.68
CA PHE A 147 5.67 4.83 -2.81
C PHE A 147 4.76 5.31 -3.96
N LEU A 148 4.08 4.37 -4.64
CA LEU A 148 3.12 4.73 -5.69
C LEU A 148 2.07 5.68 -5.13
N GLU A 149 1.88 6.84 -5.79
CA GLU A 149 0.82 7.77 -5.42
C GLU A 149 -0.56 7.17 -5.77
N LEU A 150 -1.40 7.12 -4.75
CA LEU A 150 -2.71 6.47 -4.80
C LEU A 150 -3.86 7.42 -5.11
N THR A 151 -3.58 8.73 -5.32
CA THR A 151 -4.58 9.69 -5.77
C THR A 151 -4.96 9.44 -7.23
N TYR A 152 -6.13 9.91 -7.62
CA TYR A 152 -6.62 9.76 -8.99
C TYR A 152 -5.66 10.37 -10.01
N THR A 153 -5.40 9.61 -11.06
CA THR A 153 -4.65 10.04 -12.24
C THR A 153 -5.40 9.61 -13.49
N ASP A 154 -5.09 10.23 -14.62
CA ASP A 154 -5.61 9.79 -15.91
C ASP A 154 -5.30 8.31 -16.15
N TYR A 155 -6.22 7.62 -16.78
CA TYR A 155 -6.14 6.19 -17.08
C TYR A 155 -6.27 5.92 -18.58
N LYS A 156 -5.85 4.71 -18.98
CA LYS A 156 -6.10 4.17 -20.32
C LYS A 156 -7.03 2.97 -20.22
N ILE A 157 -8.10 2.99 -20.96
CA ILE A 157 -9.09 1.89 -20.95
C ILE A 157 -8.46 0.56 -21.40
N GLU A 158 -7.53 0.60 -22.34
CA GLU A 158 -6.81 -0.58 -22.82
C GLU A 158 -5.97 -1.22 -21.70
N THR A 159 -5.40 -0.40 -20.80
CA THR A 159 -4.66 -0.90 -19.63
C THR A 159 -5.61 -1.59 -18.66
N ILE A 160 -6.77 -0.99 -18.36
CA ILE A 160 -7.80 -1.61 -17.52
C ILE A 160 -8.23 -2.97 -18.09
N GLN A 161 -8.57 -3.00 -19.37
CA GLN A 161 -8.96 -4.23 -20.05
C GLN A 161 -7.86 -5.31 -20.02
N ALA A 162 -6.60 -4.90 -20.19
CA ALA A 162 -5.48 -5.82 -20.10
C ALA A 162 -5.27 -6.36 -18.68
N MET A 163 -5.43 -5.54 -17.63
CA MET A 163 -5.39 -5.98 -16.23
C MET A 163 -6.48 -7.00 -15.92
N LEU A 164 -7.67 -6.81 -16.46
CA LEU A 164 -8.85 -7.64 -16.20
C LEU A 164 -9.00 -8.84 -17.15
N LYS A 165 -8.17 -8.96 -18.16
CA LYS A 165 -8.28 -9.99 -19.22
C LYS A 165 -8.40 -11.43 -18.72
N LYS A 166 -7.78 -11.76 -17.56
CA LYS A 166 -7.84 -13.11 -16.95
C LYS A 166 -8.95 -13.26 -15.91
N TYR A 167 -9.72 -12.20 -15.67
CA TYR A 167 -10.67 -12.11 -14.58
C TYR A 167 -12.07 -11.86 -15.16
N ASP A 168 -12.64 -12.90 -15.80
CA ASP A 168 -13.90 -12.80 -16.54
C ASP A 168 -15.04 -12.17 -15.74
N PHE A 169 -15.10 -12.42 -14.42
CA PHE A 169 -16.11 -11.82 -13.55
C PHE A 169 -16.00 -10.30 -13.52
N TRP A 170 -14.78 -9.77 -13.45
CA TRP A 170 -14.52 -8.32 -13.34
C TRP A 170 -14.42 -7.63 -14.72
N ASN A 171 -14.19 -8.39 -15.79
CA ASN A 171 -14.14 -7.87 -17.16
C ASN A 171 -15.54 -7.60 -17.70
N ASN A 172 -16.31 -6.82 -16.96
CA ASN A 172 -17.69 -6.44 -17.20
C ASN A 172 -17.75 -4.91 -17.30
N GLU A 173 -18.37 -4.38 -18.34
CA GLU A 173 -18.43 -2.95 -18.62
C GLU A 173 -19.06 -2.14 -17.48
N SER A 174 -20.13 -2.66 -16.84
CA SER A 174 -20.77 -2.00 -15.70
C SER A 174 -19.81 -1.88 -14.51
N TYR A 175 -19.06 -2.94 -14.21
CA TYR A 175 -18.11 -2.93 -13.10
C TYR A 175 -16.91 -2.04 -13.38
N ILE A 176 -16.40 -2.06 -14.62
CA ILE A 176 -15.31 -1.18 -15.05
C ILE A 176 -15.74 0.29 -14.92
N ASN A 177 -16.93 0.64 -15.37
CA ASN A 177 -17.47 1.99 -15.25
C ASN A 177 -17.64 2.38 -13.78
N ALA A 178 -18.18 1.50 -12.94
CA ALA A 178 -18.31 1.77 -11.49
C ALA A 178 -16.94 2.02 -10.83
N ILE A 179 -15.91 1.25 -11.19
CA ILE A 179 -14.54 1.46 -10.69
C ILE A 179 -14.02 2.84 -11.10
N ILE A 180 -14.17 3.21 -12.37
CA ILE A 180 -13.70 4.49 -12.91
C ILE A 180 -14.41 5.67 -12.22
N GLU A 181 -15.75 5.62 -12.15
CA GLU A 181 -16.56 6.67 -11.55
C GLU A 181 -16.25 6.84 -10.05
N ALA A 182 -16.17 5.74 -9.29
CA ALA A 182 -15.81 5.77 -7.89
C ALA A 182 -14.39 6.31 -7.68
N SER A 183 -13.44 5.87 -8.48
CA SER A 183 -12.06 6.35 -8.44
C SER A 183 -11.97 7.86 -8.64
N LYS A 184 -12.67 8.38 -9.65
CA LYS A 184 -12.73 9.81 -9.94
C LYS A 184 -13.44 10.59 -8.82
N LYS A 185 -14.59 10.10 -8.37
CA LYS A 185 -15.42 10.72 -7.33
C LYS A 185 -14.67 10.88 -6.01
N TYR A 186 -13.89 9.87 -5.63
CA TYR A 186 -13.21 9.83 -4.34
C TYR A 186 -11.70 10.07 -4.41
N ASN A 187 -11.20 10.51 -5.56
CA ASN A 187 -9.79 10.83 -5.78
C ASN A 187 -8.84 9.66 -5.50
N VAL A 188 -9.14 8.47 -6.03
CA VAL A 188 -8.33 7.25 -5.87
C VAL A 188 -7.85 6.75 -7.23
N ASN A 189 -6.61 6.29 -7.30
CA ASN A 189 -6.01 5.73 -8.52
C ASN A 189 -6.79 4.50 -9.00
N VAL A 190 -7.25 4.53 -10.28
CA VAL A 190 -8.08 3.48 -10.88
C VAL A 190 -7.39 2.11 -10.84
N TYR A 191 -6.11 2.07 -11.18
CA TYR A 191 -5.36 0.81 -11.22
C TYR A 191 -5.13 0.23 -9.84
N TYR A 192 -4.96 1.08 -8.82
CA TYR A 192 -4.90 0.66 -7.43
C TYR A 192 -6.21 0.04 -6.97
N VAL A 193 -7.36 0.66 -7.30
CA VAL A 193 -8.68 0.10 -7.00
C VAL A 193 -8.85 -1.29 -7.62
N ILE A 194 -8.48 -1.45 -8.90
CA ILE A 194 -8.50 -2.76 -9.56
C ILE A 194 -7.59 -3.76 -8.84
N ALA A 195 -6.36 -3.38 -8.52
CA ALA A 195 -5.42 -4.26 -7.82
C ALA A 195 -5.96 -4.72 -6.46
N ARG A 196 -6.60 -3.81 -5.69
CA ARG A 196 -7.26 -4.15 -4.43
C ARG A 196 -8.43 -5.12 -4.63
N ILE A 197 -9.30 -4.87 -5.59
CA ILE A 197 -10.42 -5.78 -5.91
C ILE A 197 -9.90 -7.18 -6.25
N LEU A 198 -8.89 -7.28 -7.10
CA LEU A 198 -8.33 -8.56 -7.50
C LEU A 198 -7.61 -9.28 -6.35
N GLN A 199 -6.97 -8.53 -5.45
CA GLN A 199 -6.35 -9.08 -4.24
C GLN A 199 -7.39 -9.66 -3.28
N GLU A 200 -8.51 -8.97 -3.07
CA GLU A 200 -9.54 -9.36 -2.10
C GLU A 200 -10.46 -10.47 -2.64
N GLN A 201 -10.78 -10.45 -3.94
CA GLN A 201 -11.85 -11.28 -4.52
C GLN A 201 -11.36 -12.26 -5.60
N GLY A 202 -10.11 -12.13 -6.06
CA GLY A 202 -9.63 -12.92 -7.20
C GLY A 202 -10.56 -12.81 -8.40
N ASN A 203 -11.07 -13.94 -8.91
CA ASN A 203 -12.03 -13.95 -10.03
C ASN A 203 -13.51 -13.96 -9.55
N GLY A 204 -13.81 -13.32 -8.42
CA GLY A 204 -15.18 -13.15 -7.96
C GLY A 204 -15.86 -14.44 -7.48
N THR A 205 -15.11 -15.36 -6.87
CA THR A 205 -15.65 -16.64 -6.38
C THR A 205 -16.10 -16.60 -4.92
N SER A 206 -15.78 -15.54 -4.20
CA SER A 206 -16.15 -15.36 -2.80
C SER A 206 -17.67 -15.21 -2.62
N PRO A 207 -18.28 -15.76 -1.55
CA PRO A 207 -19.66 -15.48 -1.19
C PRO A 207 -19.96 -13.97 -1.03
N LEU A 208 -18.95 -13.18 -0.67
CA LEU A 208 -19.06 -11.73 -0.47
C LEU A 208 -19.40 -10.95 -1.76
N VAL A 209 -19.27 -11.55 -2.94
CA VAL A 209 -19.55 -10.90 -4.22
C VAL A 209 -20.53 -11.69 -5.11
N LYS A 210 -21.18 -12.73 -4.59
CA LYS A 210 -22.14 -13.52 -5.33
C LYS A 210 -23.58 -13.05 -5.23
N GLY A 211 -23.91 -12.30 -4.17
CA GLY A 211 -25.29 -11.89 -3.90
C GLY A 211 -26.22 -13.03 -3.46
N GLU A 212 -25.71 -14.23 -3.31
CA GLU A 212 -26.45 -15.42 -2.88
C GLU A 212 -26.62 -15.48 -1.36
N GLY A 213 -25.95 -14.58 -0.64
CA GLY A 213 -25.87 -14.64 0.82
C GLY A 213 -24.95 -15.76 1.32
N TYR A 214 -25.02 -16.04 2.61
CA TYR A 214 -24.28 -17.13 3.25
C TYR A 214 -25.10 -17.71 4.40
N ASN A 215 -25.29 -19.04 4.45
CA ASN A 215 -26.14 -19.73 5.44
C ASN A 215 -27.54 -19.10 5.51
N ASP A 216 -28.17 -18.89 4.36
CA ASP A 216 -29.51 -18.30 4.20
C ASP A 216 -29.67 -16.86 4.76
N GLN A 217 -28.56 -16.15 4.97
CA GLN A 217 -28.54 -14.77 5.47
C GLN A 217 -27.93 -13.83 4.43
N TYR A 218 -28.32 -12.56 4.48
CA TYR A 218 -27.73 -11.47 3.71
C TYR A 218 -27.78 -11.69 2.18
N VAL A 219 -28.90 -12.21 1.65
CA VAL A 219 -29.12 -12.35 0.21
C VAL A 219 -29.25 -10.98 -0.44
N GLY A 220 -28.61 -10.78 -1.59
CA GLY A 220 -28.69 -9.54 -2.37
C GLY A 220 -27.77 -8.41 -1.87
N VAL A 221 -26.77 -8.69 -1.03
CA VAL A 221 -25.73 -7.72 -0.64
C VAL A 221 -24.35 -8.17 -1.08
N TYR A 222 -23.43 -7.21 -1.23
CA TYR A 222 -22.11 -7.41 -1.83
C TYR A 222 -21.04 -6.66 -1.05
N ASN A 223 -19.86 -7.25 -0.87
CA ASN A 223 -18.73 -6.64 -0.18
C ASN A 223 -17.43 -6.88 -0.97
N VAL A 224 -17.17 -6.02 -1.94
CA VAL A 224 -16.05 -6.15 -2.88
C VAL A 224 -14.68 -6.00 -2.21
N PHE A 225 -14.58 -5.22 -1.13
CA PHE A 225 -13.32 -4.93 -0.45
C PHE A 225 -13.14 -5.64 0.89
N ASN A 226 -13.98 -6.61 1.22
CA ASN A 226 -13.95 -7.35 2.49
C ASN A 226 -14.01 -6.44 3.75
N ILE A 227 -14.60 -5.26 3.63
CA ILE A 227 -14.70 -4.28 4.73
C ILE A 227 -15.53 -4.88 5.86
N GLY A 228 -14.97 -4.93 7.07
CA GLY A 228 -15.62 -5.55 8.22
C GLY A 228 -15.64 -7.08 8.21
N ALA A 229 -15.08 -7.73 7.21
CA ALA A 229 -14.95 -9.19 7.13
C ALA A 229 -13.84 -9.69 8.09
N SER A 230 -14.18 -9.76 9.38
CA SER A 230 -13.26 -10.13 10.46
C SER A 230 -13.93 -11.11 11.42
N GLY A 231 -13.14 -11.75 12.28
CA GLY A 231 -13.65 -12.69 13.26
C GLY A 231 -12.90 -14.00 13.28
N SER A 232 -13.30 -14.91 14.16
CA SER A 232 -12.71 -16.25 14.29
C SER A 232 -13.47 -17.25 13.43
N GLY A 233 -12.76 -17.89 12.52
CA GLY A 233 -13.31 -18.88 11.59
C GLY A 233 -13.92 -18.27 10.33
N LYS A 234 -13.95 -19.08 9.27
CA LYS A 234 -14.37 -18.65 7.91
C LYS A 234 -15.80 -18.10 7.89
N ASP A 235 -16.71 -18.76 8.59
CA ASP A 235 -18.14 -18.43 8.55
C ASP A 235 -18.39 -17.04 9.18
N ASN A 236 -17.77 -16.76 10.32
CA ASN A 236 -17.89 -15.46 10.97
C ASN A 236 -17.30 -14.34 10.12
N VAL A 237 -16.18 -14.57 9.47
CA VAL A 237 -15.57 -13.59 8.56
C VAL A 237 -16.52 -13.22 7.42
N ILE A 238 -17.14 -14.22 6.78
CA ILE A 238 -18.09 -14.01 5.68
C ILE A 238 -19.36 -13.31 6.20
N LEU A 239 -19.97 -13.80 7.28
CA LEU A 239 -21.18 -13.20 7.82
C LEU A 239 -20.99 -11.78 8.30
N ASN A 240 -19.87 -11.47 8.98
CA ASN A 240 -19.56 -10.11 9.40
C ASN A 240 -19.36 -9.17 8.21
N GLY A 241 -18.69 -9.64 7.16
CA GLY A 241 -18.54 -8.89 5.92
C GLY A 241 -19.86 -8.60 5.20
N LEU A 242 -20.77 -9.57 5.15
CA LEU A 242 -22.11 -9.40 4.57
C LEU A 242 -23.01 -8.51 5.46
N ALA A 243 -22.95 -8.67 6.79
CA ALA A 243 -23.66 -7.79 7.72
C ALA A 243 -23.22 -6.33 7.56
N ARG A 244 -21.92 -6.09 7.37
CA ARG A 244 -21.40 -4.76 7.07
C ARG A 244 -21.96 -4.23 5.74
N ALA A 245 -21.99 -5.04 4.70
CA ALA A 245 -22.56 -4.67 3.41
C ALA A 245 -24.04 -4.30 3.49
N GLU A 246 -24.82 -5.04 4.30
CA GLU A 246 -26.24 -4.72 4.54
C GLU A 246 -26.38 -3.36 5.24
N GLN A 247 -25.60 -3.11 6.30
CA GLN A 247 -25.59 -1.83 7.02
C GLN A 247 -25.26 -0.64 6.12
N GLU A 248 -24.35 -0.80 5.17
CA GLU A 248 -23.96 0.23 4.22
C GLU A 248 -24.90 0.33 3.01
N GLY A 249 -25.85 -0.60 2.85
CA GLY A 249 -26.77 -0.63 1.72
C GLY A 249 -26.11 -1.05 0.40
N TRP A 250 -25.06 -1.86 0.44
CA TRP A 250 -24.35 -2.34 -0.75
C TRP A 250 -25.14 -3.49 -1.40
N THR A 251 -26.21 -3.15 -2.08
CA THR A 251 -27.15 -4.09 -2.72
C THR A 251 -26.84 -4.39 -4.18
N SER A 252 -25.72 -3.92 -4.69
CA SER A 252 -25.13 -4.32 -5.97
C SER A 252 -23.60 -4.27 -5.92
N ILE A 253 -22.94 -4.87 -6.91
CA ILE A 253 -21.48 -4.80 -7.05
C ILE A 253 -21.03 -3.34 -7.20
N GLU A 254 -21.74 -2.55 -8.00
CA GLU A 254 -21.43 -1.15 -8.26
C GLU A 254 -21.53 -0.30 -6.99
N LEU A 255 -22.57 -0.49 -6.18
CA LEU A 255 -22.71 0.19 -4.88
C LEU A 255 -21.63 -0.23 -3.91
N SER A 256 -21.26 -1.49 -3.92
CA SER A 256 -20.15 -1.98 -3.10
C SER A 256 -18.78 -1.45 -3.56
N ILE A 257 -18.60 -1.26 -4.85
CA ILE A 257 -17.41 -0.59 -5.40
C ILE A 257 -17.39 0.88 -4.94
N ASP A 258 -18.47 1.63 -5.13
CA ASP A 258 -18.56 3.05 -4.74
C ASP A 258 -18.26 3.23 -3.24
N GLY A 259 -18.97 2.49 -2.37
CA GLY A 259 -18.78 2.59 -0.92
C GLY A 259 -17.42 2.10 -0.44
N GLY A 260 -16.87 1.07 -1.08
CA GLY A 260 -15.53 0.55 -0.73
C GLY A 260 -14.41 1.52 -1.12
N VAL A 261 -14.50 2.15 -2.29
CA VAL A 261 -13.55 3.20 -2.71
C VAL A 261 -13.68 4.43 -1.82
N GLU A 262 -14.89 4.82 -1.44
CA GLU A 262 -15.12 5.88 -0.45
C GLU A 262 -14.44 5.59 0.89
N PHE A 263 -14.58 4.36 1.39
CA PHE A 263 -13.98 3.93 2.65
C PHE A 263 -12.44 4.04 2.61
N ILE A 264 -11.81 3.53 1.55
CA ILE A 264 -10.35 3.60 1.35
C ILE A 264 -9.90 5.05 1.27
N SER A 265 -10.61 5.88 0.50
CA SER A 265 -10.29 7.29 0.31
C SER A 265 -10.35 8.07 1.61
N LYS A 266 -11.47 8.02 2.31
CA LYS A 266 -11.68 8.73 3.57
C LYS A 266 -10.83 8.18 4.72
N GLY A 267 -10.53 6.89 4.67
CA GLY A 267 -9.70 6.24 5.68
C GLY A 267 -8.26 6.73 5.68
N TYR A 268 -7.66 6.89 4.49
CA TYR A 268 -6.23 7.12 4.36
C TYR A 268 -5.87 8.17 3.31
N ILE A 269 -6.24 7.98 2.05
CA ILE A 269 -5.70 8.73 0.91
C ILE A 269 -5.99 10.22 1.02
N ASN A 270 -7.24 10.60 1.28
CA ASN A 270 -7.65 11.99 1.42
C ASN A 270 -7.25 12.62 2.78
N ARG A 271 -6.58 11.86 3.63
CA ARG A 271 -5.98 12.38 4.87
C ARG A 271 -4.50 12.71 4.73
N GLY A 272 -3.91 12.50 3.54
CA GLY A 272 -2.49 12.71 3.26
C GLY A 272 -1.72 11.39 3.11
N GLN A 273 -2.21 10.28 3.67
CA GLN A 273 -1.58 8.96 3.57
C GLN A 273 -1.83 8.34 2.18
N ASN A 274 -1.35 9.03 1.16
CA ASN A 274 -1.63 8.74 -0.25
C ASN A 274 -0.62 7.78 -0.91
N THR A 275 0.15 7.03 -0.12
CA THR A 275 0.97 5.88 -0.56
C THR A 275 0.82 4.73 0.43
N MET A 276 1.11 3.49 0.01
CA MET A 276 1.10 2.34 0.92
C MET A 276 2.14 2.50 2.03
N TYR A 277 3.26 3.16 1.75
CA TYR A 277 4.27 3.50 2.75
C TYR A 277 3.71 4.43 3.84
N LEU A 278 3.04 5.52 3.46
CA LEU A 278 2.43 6.47 4.40
C LEU A 278 1.27 5.84 5.20
N GLN A 279 0.50 4.94 4.57
CA GLN A 279 -0.54 4.19 5.28
C GLN A 279 0.03 3.25 6.34
N LYS A 280 1.26 2.77 6.12
CA LYS A 280 1.92 1.88 7.09
C LYS A 280 2.61 2.65 8.21
N PHE A 281 3.33 3.72 7.92
CA PHE A 281 4.21 4.36 8.90
C PHE A 281 3.70 5.70 9.43
N ASP A 282 2.72 6.30 8.78
CA ASP A 282 2.06 7.55 9.20
C ASP A 282 3.05 8.65 9.58
N VAL A 283 3.96 8.91 8.65
CA VAL A 283 5.06 9.89 8.80
C VAL A 283 4.86 11.12 7.93
N ASP A 284 3.68 11.31 7.38
CA ASP A 284 3.25 12.56 6.81
C ASP A 284 2.58 13.42 7.88
N ASN A 285 2.58 14.72 7.71
CA ASN A 285 1.92 15.63 8.65
C ASN A 285 0.42 15.70 8.35
N SER A 286 -0.25 14.54 8.33
CA SER A 286 -1.67 14.41 8.04
C SER A 286 -2.55 14.89 9.20
N GLU A 287 -3.85 15.06 8.93
CA GLU A 287 -4.84 15.45 9.96
C GLU A 287 -4.95 14.45 11.13
N ALA A 288 -4.52 13.20 10.91
CA ALA A 288 -4.57 12.15 11.93
C ALA A 288 -3.47 12.29 13.00
N GLY A 289 -2.48 13.17 12.78
CA GLY A 289 -1.27 13.25 13.56
C GLY A 289 -0.26 12.17 13.17
N LEU A 290 0.97 12.27 13.68
CA LEU A 290 2.05 11.36 13.29
C LEU A 290 1.97 10.03 14.06
N TYR A 291 2.36 8.93 13.41
CA TYR A 291 2.62 7.60 13.98
C TYR A 291 1.41 6.79 14.46
N TRP A 292 0.20 7.33 14.47
CA TRP A 292 -0.95 6.67 15.10
C TRP A 292 -1.90 5.98 14.13
N HIS A 293 -2.03 6.48 12.92
CA HIS A 293 -3.01 6.01 11.96
C HIS A 293 -2.42 5.01 10.97
N GLN A 294 -1.98 3.85 11.48
CA GLN A 294 -1.44 2.75 10.68
C GLN A 294 -2.51 1.70 10.40
N TYR A 295 -2.58 1.20 9.18
CA TYR A 295 -3.60 0.23 8.78
C TYR A 295 -3.33 -1.20 9.27
N GLN A 296 -2.08 -1.54 9.61
CA GLN A 296 -1.71 -2.84 10.18
C GLN A 296 -0.34 -2.81 10.88
N GLN A 297 -0.10 -3.83 11.72
CA GLN A 297 1.12 -3.93 12.51
C GLN A 297 2.30 -4.59 11.78
N ASN A 298 2.09 -5.32 10.68
CA ASN A 298 3.19 -5.93 9.93
C ASN A 298 4.15 -4.86 9.39
N VAL A 299 5.40 -4.85 9.87
CA VAL A 299 6.41 -3.84 9.49
C VAL A 299 6.75 -3.86 8.00
N SER A 300 6.58 -5.00 7.32
CA SER A 300 6.82 -5.15 5.88
C SER A 300 5.58 -4.95 5.01
N ALA A 301 4.46 -4.52 5.58
CA ALA A 301 3.17 -4.48 4.90
C ALA A 301 3.19 -3.65 3.61
N ALA A 302 3.69 -2.42 3.67
CA ALA A 302 3.77 -1.55 2.50
C ALA A 302 4.50 -2.21 1.33
N LYS A 303 5.65 -2.83 1.62
CA LYS A 303 6.47 -3.55 0.65
C LYS A 303 5.77 -4.80 0.11
N THR A 304 5.14 -5.58 0.97
CA THR A 304 4.47 -6.84 0.57
C THR A 304 3.23 -6.58 -0.28
N GLU A 305 2.42 -5.60 0.09
CA GLU A 305 1.21 -5.24 -0.65
C GLU A 305 1.52 -4.56 -1.97
N SER A 306 2.58 -3.74 -2.01
CA SER A 306 3.01 -3.11 -3.25
C SER A 306 3.43 -4.12 -4.32
N LEU A 307 3.94 -5.29 -3.95
CA LEU A 307 4.23 -6.37 -4.89
C LEU A 307 2.94 -6.95 -5.52
N SER A 308 1.83 -6.97 -4.81
CA SER A 308 0.53 -7.38 -5.39
C SER A 308 0.06 -6.38 -6.44
N VAL A 309 0.19 -5.09 -6.14
CA VAL A 309 -0.11 -4.00 -7.09
C VAL A 309 0.79 -4.12 -8.32
N LEU A 310 2.11 -4.23 -8.14
CA LEU A 310 3.07 -4.44 -9.22
C LEU A 310 2.73 -5.65 -10.10
N ASN A 311 2.37 -6.78 -9.49
CA ASN A 311 2.02 -7.99 -10.24
C ASN A 311 0.76 -7.80 -11.10
N THR A 312 -0.18 -7.00 -10.63
CA THR A 312 -1.38 -6.63 -11.39
C THR A 312 -1.00 -5.75 -12.59
N TYR A 313 -0.13 -4.76 -12.41
CA TYR A 313 0.41 -3.95 -13.51
C TYR A 313 1.18 -4.80 -14.52
N LYS A 314 2.09 -5.66 -14.07
CA LYS A 314 2.84 -6.58 -14.96
C LYS A 314 1.95 -7.48 -15.78
N SER A 315 0.80 -7.89 -15.24
CA SER A 315 -0.14 -8.75 -15.94
C SER A 315 -0.79 -8.06 -17.14
N SER A 316 -0.77 -6.74 -17.21
CA SER A 316 -1.33 -5.95 -18.30
C SER A 316 -0.47 -5.95 -19.58
N GLN A 317 0.75 -6.45 -19.53
CA GLN A 317 1.73 -6.40 -20.64
C GLN A 317 2.03 -4.96 -21.15
N TYR A 318 1.58 -3.93 -20.45
CA TYR A 318 1.97 -2.55 -20.74
C TYR A 318 3.29 -2.25 -20.03
N HIS A 319 4.23 -1.67 -20.76
CA HIS A 319 5.43 -1.07 -20.17
C HIS A 319 5.00 0.12 -19.31
N TYR A 320 5.04 -0.06 -18.00
CA TYR A 320 4.83 0.98 -16.99
C TYR A 320 6.11 1.73 -16.72
#